data_efeaf03fd9e393b610cec64e9550faa6
#
_entry.id   efeaf03fd9e393b610cec64e9550faa6
#
_cell.length_a   1.000
_cell.length_b   1.000
_cell.length_c   1.000
_cell.angle_alpha   90.00
_cell.angle_beta   90.00
_cell.angle_gamma   90.00
#
_symmetry.space_group_name_H-M   'P 1'
#
loop_
_entity.id
_entity.type
_entity.pdbx_description
1 polymer ?
#
loop_
_entity_poly.entity_id
_entity_poly.type
_entity_poly.pdbx_seq_one_letter_code
_entity_poly.pdbx_strand_id
1 'polypeptide(L)'
;METRLPSGVAVCSVCGEPLNAKGDCLACLLRTGLQQTVVETKPSTLAFGDFEVEQHADGSYWELGRGAISVTYLAADKVLRRRVALKVIEVPAAARGSRAVRERFLREARAAAALRHPNVAAVFQFGASPAGTHCYYAMEFVEGETLGARVRRDGPLNAKQALEIATQVTRALMAAAVHGLIHRDLKPSNIMLTTESEVKVIDFGLVKAISEAGGEMDLTQGEFVGTPTFASPEQFGSGPLDARSDIYSLGATLWFALTGLAPHFGKTLEEIRDRKTRDDLPVAQLDARKVPEPVVRLLRTTLAIDPGQRPASPRELMEALESCRRKLSRHGGVHYQKPALRGDAFSRALTDAQACARDPESLQALFHEAARKAASVPKKPFKENWAYLQTMLRLIRAYYRGEYRQVSDDALLWIIAALKYLVDPFDLIPDKTPFLGFVDDANVVEIVKDKTRRTLDDFMKWETTVR
;
A
#
# COMPACT_ATOMS: atom_id res chain seq x y z
N MET A 1 -21.95 -67.47 28.43
CA MET A 1 -22.13 -68.71 27.69
C MET A 1 -20.91 -68.89 26.80
N GLU A 2 -19.97 -69.74 27.26
CA GLU A 2 -18.74 -69.99 26.50
C GLU A 2 -19.04 -70.98 25.42
N THR A 3 -18.97 -70.61 24.18
CA THR A 3 -19.05 -71.53 23.03
C THR A 3 -17.61 -72.03 22.77
N ARG A 4 -17.35 -73.32 23.10
CA ARG A 4 -16.05 -73.95 22.80
C ARG A 4 -16.13 -74.63 21.41
N LEU A 5 -15.15 -74.31 20.56
CA LEU A 5 -14.83 -75.06 19.36
C LEU A 5 -14.14 -76.41 19.74
N PRO A 6 -14.17 -77.46 18.87
CA PRO A 6 -13.64 -78.79 19.19
C PRO A 6 -12.16 -78.88 19.53
N SER A 7 -11.36 -77.82 19.50
CA SER A 7 -9.98 -77.76 19.80
C SER A 7 -9.63 -77.12 21.17
N GLY A 8 -10.59 -76.83 22.03
CA GLY A 8 -10.35 -76.35 23.40
C GLY A 8 -9.87 -74.92 23.53
N VAL A 9 -9.87 -74.13 22.46
CA VAL A 9 -9.49 -72.73 22.48
C VAL A 9 -10.70 -71.85 22.85
N ALA A 10 -10.58 -71.05 23.91
CA ALA A 10 -11.60 -70.09 24.31
C ALA A 10 -11.73 -68.98 23.27
N VAL A 11 -12.98 -68.68 22.85
CA VAL A 11 -13.28 -67.66 21.85
C VAL A 11 -13.99 -66.43 22.46
N CYS A 12 -13.79 -65.28 21.89
CA CYS A 12 -14.40 -64.03 22.32
C CYS A 12 -15.92 -64.03 22.09
N SER A 13 -16.68 -63.74 23.13
CA SER A 13 -18.14 -63.63 23.06
C SER A 13 -18.67 -62.49 22.19
N VAL A 14 -17.82 -61.52 21.82
CA VAL A 14 -18.21 -60.32 21.05
C VAL A 14 -17.95 -60.50 19.56
N CYS A 15 -16.80 -61.10 19.14
CA CYS A 15 -16.42 -61.18 17.73
C CYS A 15 -16.13 -62.63 17.26
N GLY A 16 -16.13 -63.62 18.14
CA GLY A 16 -15.88 -65.03 17.80
C GLY A 16 -14.40 -65.41 17.60
N GLU A 17 -13.46 -64.47 17.67
CA GLU A 17 -12.03 -64.70 17.50
C GLU A 17 -11.38 -65.36 18.73
N PRO A 18 -10.31 -66.14 18.56
CA PRO A 18 -9.62 -66.80 19.67
C PRO A 18 -9.08 -65.78 20.68
N LEU A 19 -9.21 -66.11 21.97
CA LEU A 19 -8.62 -65.33 23.06
C LEU A 19 -7.12 -65.70 23.21
N ASN A 20 -6.31 -64.68 23.61
CA ASN A 20 -4.91 -64.93 23.93
C ASN A 20 -4.73 -65.68 25.25
N ALA A 21 -3.48 -66.06 25.62
CA ALA A 21 -3.19 -66.82 26.84
C ALA A 21 -3.60 -66.13 28.15
N LYS A 22 -3.97 -64.80 28.09
CA LYS A 22 -4.43 -64.00 29.23
C LYS A 22 -5.94 -63.79 29.23
N GLY A 23 -6.66 -64.36 28.25
CA GLY A 23 -8.12 -64.25 28.13
C GLY A 23 -8.60 -62.98 27.38
N ASP A 24 -7.68 -62.21 26.73
CA ASP A 24 -8.02 -61.02 26.01
C ASP A 24 -8.24 -61.27 24.51
N CYS A 25 -9.21 -60.63 23.92
CA CYS A 25 -9.43 -60.65 22.47
C CYS A 25 -8.61 -59.57 21.75
N LEU A 26 -7.60 -59.98 21.01
CA LEU A 26 -6.69 -59.04 20.31
C LEU A 26 -7.44 -58.23 19.22
N ALA A 27 -8.44 -58.87 18.55
CA ALA A 27 -9.25 -58.21 17.53
C ALA A 27 -10.17 -57.13 18.12
N CYS A 28 -10.75 -57.36 19.29
CA CYS A 28 -11.55 -56.37 20.00
C CYS A 28 -10.67 -55.24 20.57
N LEU A 29 -9.50 -55.57 21.15
CA LEU A 29 -8.56 -54.58 21.63
C LEU A 29 -8.03 -53.70 20.51
N LEU A 30 -7.69 -54.25 19.34
CA LEU A 30 -7.28 -53.47 18.16
C LEU A 30 -8.43 -52.61 17.61
N ARG A 31 -9.67 -53.15 17.61
CA ARG A 31 -10.84 -52.39 17.17
C ARG A 31 -11.17 -51.24 18.13
N THR A 32 -11.02 -51.43 19.43
CA THR A 32 -11.19 -50.37 20.44
C THR A 32 -10.01 -49.37 20.41
N GLY A 33 -8.79 -49.83 20.13
CA GLY A 33 -7.61 -48.94 19.95
C GLY A 33 -7.63 -48.16 18.64
N LEU A 34 -8.27 -48.70 17.58
CA LEU A 34 -8.49 -48.01 16.30
C LEU A 34 -9.76 -47.12 16.29
N GLN A 35 -10.65 -47.35 17.26
CA GLN A 35 -11.75 -46.43 17.62
C GLN A 35 -11.31 -45.43 18.70
N GLN A 36 -10.05 -45.12 18.80
CA GLN A 36 -9.71 -43.80 19.28
C GLN A 36 -10.45 -42.85 18.36
N THR A 37 -11.54 -42.29 18.88
CA THR A 37 -12.16 -41.09 18.40
C THR A 37 -11.03 -40.22 17.83
N VAL A 38 -11.08 -39.97 16.51
CA VAL A 38 -10.58 -38.76 15.96
C VAL A 38 -11.36 -37.71 16.73
N VAL A 39 -10.85 -37.31 17.89
CA VAL A 39 -11.11 -35.97 18.40
C VAL A 39 -10.67 -35.16 17.21
N GLU A 40 -11.61 -34.65 16.41
CA GLU A 40 -11.39 -33.48 15.60
C GLU A 40 -10.82 -32.48 16.59
N THR A 41 -9.48 -32.46 16.73
CA THR A 41 -8.77 -31.32 17.24
C THR A 41 -9.13 -30.24 16.22
N LYS A 42 -10.18 -29.44 16.54
CA LYS A 42 -10.32 -28.13 15.91
C LYS A 42 -8.91 -27.59 15.81
N PRO A 43 -8.46 -27.23 14.60
CA PRO A 43 -7.12 -26.69 14.43
C PRO A 43 -6.96 -25.64 15.53
N SER A 44 -5.90 -25.74 16.33
CA SER A 44 -5.70 -24.87 17.49
C SER A 44 -5.66 -23.46 16.95
N THR A 45 -6.75 -22.71 17.13
CA THR A 45 -6.85 -21.34 16.67
C THR A 45 -5.83 -20.53 17.43
N LEU A 46 -4.92 -19.88 16.72
CA LEU A 46 -3.95 -18.97 17.32
C LEU A 46 -4.69 -17.74 17.82
N ALA A 47 -4.70 -17.54 19.14
CA ALA A 47 -5.43 -16.45 19.75
C ALA A 47 -4.56 -15.69 20.77
N PHE A 48 -4.77 -14.37 20.84
CA PHE A 48 -4.10 -13.46 21.76
C PHE A 48 -5.15 -12.58 22.44
N GLY A 49 -5.51 -12.92 23.67
CA GLY A 49 -6.63 -12.29 24.37
C GLY A 49 -7.94 -12.49 23.61
N ASP A 50 -8.60 -11.40 23.26
CA ASP A 50 -9.87 -11.40 22.52
C ASP A 50 -9.70 -11.47 21.00
N PHE A 51 -8.46 -11.56 20.50
CA PHE A 51 -8.15 -11.59 19.07
C PHE A 51 -7.86 -13.01 18.61
N GLU A 52 -8.56 -13.44 17.56
CA GLU A 52 -8.41 -14.73 16.93
C GLU A 52 -7.83 -14.54 15.52
N VAL A 53 -6.68 -15.17 15.25
CA VAL A 53 -5.99 -15.07 13.95
C VAL A 53 -6.79 -15.79 12.89
N GLU A 54 -7.09 -15.09 11.78
CA GLU A 54 -7.79 -15.68 10.64
C GLU A 54 -6.90 -16.71 9.93
N GLN A 55 -7.54 -17.75 9.36
CA GLN A 55 -6.86 -18.80 8.62
C GLN A 55 -7.35 -18.85 7.17
N HIS A 56 -6.44 -19.23 6.27
CA HIS A 56 -6.78 -19.62 4.92
C HIS A 56 -7.53 -20.96 4.90
N ALA A 57 -8.08 -21.33 3.75
CA ALA A 57 -8.79 -22.59 3.58
C ALA A 57 -7.92 -23.84 3.80
N ASP A 58 -6.59 -23.70 3.66
CA ASP A 58 -5.58 -24.75 3.91
C ASP A 58 -5.16 -24.85 5.39
N GLY A 59 -5.72 -24.01 6.27
CA GLY A 59 -5.41 -23.97 7.69
C GLY A 59 -4.17 -23.11 8.04
N SER A 60 -3.45 -22.54 7.08
CA SER A 60 -2.36 -21.61 7.33
C SER A 60 -2.89 -20.28 7.86
N TYR A 61 -2.15 -19.61 8.76
CA TYR A 61 -2.53 -18.32 9.31
C TYR A 61 -2.36 -17.19 8.28
N TRP A 62 -3.30 -16.25 8.29
CA TRP A 62 -3.26 -15.12 7.38
C TRP A 62 -2.23 -14.07 7.84
N GLU A 63 -1.01 -14.19 7.33
CA GLU A 63 0.07 -13.25 7.62
C GLU A 63 -0.01 -12.02 6.71
N LEU A 64 -0.11 -10.83 7.31
CA LEU A 64 -0.04 -9.54 6.61
C LEU A 64 1.41 -9.08 6.40
N GLY A 65 2.33 -9.55 7.24
CA GLY A 65 3.75 -9.25 7.15
C GLY A 65 4.58 -9.91 8.25
N ARG A 66 5.87 -10.14 7.95
CA ARG A 66 6.83 -10.76 8.88
C ARG A 66 8.09 -9.91 8.97
N GLY A 67 8.51 -9.62 10.20
CA GLY A 67 9.78 -9.00 10.53
C GLY A 67 10.70 -9.95 11.27
N ALA A 68 11.89 -9.49 11.65
CA ALA A 68 12.89 -10.32 12.35
C ALA A 68 12.38 -10.91 13.68
N ILE A 69 11.67 -10.11 14.48
CA ILE A 69 11.15 -10.50 15.80
C ILE A 69 9.64 -10.32 15.92
N SER A 70 8.93 -10.13 14.82
CA SER A 70 7.48 -9.88 14.86
C SER A 70 6.76 -10.43 13.63
N VAL A 71 5.52 -10.85 13.81
CA VAL A 71 4.61 -11.22 12.74
C VAL A 71 3.32 -10.41 12.90
N THR A 72 2.80 -9.88 11.80
CA THR A 72 1.50 -9.22 11.76
C THR A 72 0.50 -10.13 11.08
N TYR A 73 -0.58 -10.46 11.77
CA TYR A 73 -1.65 -11.31 11.27
C TYR A 73 -2.92 -10.51 10.97
N LEU A 74 -3.73 -11.00 10.06
CA LEU A 74 -5.12 -10.62 10.01
C LEU A 74 -5.86 -11.38 11.12
N ALA A 75 -6.59 -10.67 11.98
CA ALA A 75 -7.29 -11.27 13.11
C ALA A 75 -8.69 -10.67 13.27
N ALA A 76 -9.57 -11.43 13.90
CA ALA A 76 -10.89 -11.01 14.31
C ALA A 76 -10.89 -10.59 15.78
N ASP A 77 -11.34 -9.39 16.09
CA ASP A 77 -11.73 -8.93 17.42
C ASP A 77 -13.10 -9.56 17.75
N LYS A 78 -13.11 -10.55 18.63
CA LYS A 78 -14.32 -11.33 18.97
C LYS A 78 -15.37 -10.51 19.72
N VAL A 79 -14.93 -9.48 20.45
CA VAL A 79 -15.81 -8.61 21.25
C VAL A 79 -16.49 -7.59 20.35
N LEU A 80 -15.73 -6.89 19.52
CA LEU A 80 -16.24 -5.82 18.66
C LEU A 80 -16.61 -6.30 17.24
N ARG A 81 -16.41 -7.60 16.93
CA ARG A 81 -16.75 -8.26 15.67
C ARG A 81 -16.23 -7.52 14.44
N ARG A 82 -14.96 -7.14 14.47
CA ARG A 82 -14.27 -6.42 13.40
C ARG A 82 -12.94 -7.06 13.08
N ARG A 83 -12.44 -6.84 11.87
CA ARG A 83 -11.09 -7.22 11.47
C ARG A 83 -10.07 -6.23 12.03
N VAL A 84 -8.93 -6.75 12.46
CA VAL A 84 -7.79 -5.98 12.96
C VAL A 84 -6.50 -6.53 12.38
N ALA A 85 -5.48 -5.70 12.27
CA ALA A 85 -4.11 -6.15 12.09
C ALA A 85 -3.52 -6.40 13.48
N LEU A 86 -3.17 -7.66 13.77
CA LEU A 86 -2.63 -8.08 15.06
C LEU A 86 -1.13 -8.31 14.93
N LYS A 87 -0.34 -7.41 15.46
CA LYS A 87 1.11 -7.57 15.48
C LYS A 87 1.56 -8.25 16.75
N VAL A 88 2.23 -9.38 16.59
CA VAL A 88 2.79 -10.21 17.65
C VAL A 88 4.30 -10.08 17.63
N ILE A 89 4.90 -9.72 18.76
CA ILE A 89 6.33 -9.46 18.91
C ILE A 89 6.88 -10.47 19.89
N GLU A 90 7.90 -11.19 19.50
CA GLU A 90 8.62 -12.09 20.39
C GLU A 90 9.51 -11.28 21.33
N VAL A 91 9.40 -11.57 22.64
CA VAL A 91 10.24 -10.93 23.66
C VAL A 91 11.53 -11.75 23.78
N PRO A 92 12.71 -11.16 23.49
CA PRO A 92 13.99 -11.85 23.62
C PRO A 92 14.16 -12.45 25.03
N ALA A 93 14.78 -13.64 25.12
CA ALA A 93 14.93 -14.35 26.38
C ALA A 93 15.58 -13.50 27.50
N ALA A 94 16.58 -12.68 27.13
CA ALA A 94 17.28 -11.77 28.04
C ALA A 94 16.39 -10.63 28.57
N ALA A 95 15.31 -10.28 27.86
CA ALA A 95 14.38 -9.22 28.22
C ALA A 95 13.14 -9.72 28.99
N ARG A 96 12.92 -11.05 29.03
CA ARG A 96 11.77 -11.66 29.70
C ARG A 96 11.84 -11.40 31.21
N GLY A 97 10.73 -10.92 31.78
CA GLY A 97 10.66 -10.59 33.20
C GLY A 97 11.26 -9.23 33.59
N SER A 98 11.93 -8.52 32.68
CA SER A 98 12.46 -7.19 32.95
C SER A 98 11.32 -6.17 33.11
N ARG A 99 11.19 -5.61 34.32
CA ARG A 99 10.22 -4.55 34.62
C ARG A 99 10.48 -3.29 33.79
N ALA A 100 11.74 -2.92 33.62
CA ALA A 100 12.12 -1.74 32.83
C ALA A 100 11.73 -1.86 31.35
N VAL A 101 11.93 -3.02 30.73
CA VAL A 101 11.50 -3.32 29.36
C VAL A 101 10.00 -3.18 29.22
N ARG A 102 9.26 -3.78 30.15
CA ARG A 102 7.79 -3.73 30.16
C ARG A 102 7.26 -2.31 30.34
N GLU A 103 7.82 -1.53 31.30
CA GLU A 103 7.39 -0.15 31.54
C GLU A 103 7.67 0.76 30.34
N ARG A 104 8.82 0.60 29.69
CA ARG A 104 9.17 1.35 28.47
C ARG A 104 8.23 1.00 27.32
N PHE A 105 7.99 -0.28 27.08
CA PHE A 105 7.03 -0.73 26.06
C PHE A 105 5.64 -0.15 26.31
N LEU A 106 5.13 -0.25 27.55
CA LEU A 106 3.81 0.28 27.90
C LEU A 106 3.71 1.80 27.76
N ARG A 107 4.80 2.53 28.03
CA ARG A 107 4.83 3.98 27.84
C ARG A 107 4.69 4.35 26.36
N GLU A 108 5.47 3.74 25.49
CA GLU A 108 5.40 3.98 24.04
C GLU A 108 4.08 3.49 23.45
N ALA A 109 3.59 2.35 23.93
CA ALA A 109 2.31 1.81 23.56
C ALA A 109 1.14 2.76 23.89
N ARG A 110 1.15 3.36 25.09
CA ARG A 110 0.15 4.36 25.50
C ARG A 110 0.20 5.61 24.63
N ALA A 111 1.40 6.09 24.30
CA ALA A 111 1.57 7.25 23.44
C ALA A 111 1.05 6.96 22.02
N ALA A 112 1.36 5.77 21.45
CA ALA A 112 0.83 5.35 20.17
C ALA A 112 -0.69 5.16 20.17
N ALA A 113 -1.28 4.64 21.26
CA ALA A 113 -2.73 4.50 21.41
C ALA A 113 -3.47 5.85 21.55
N ALA A 114 -2.79 6.88 22.07
CA ALA A 114 -3.34 8.23 22.16
C ALA A 114 -3.34 8.95 20.79
N LEU A 115 -2.53 8.51 19.84
CA LEU A 115 -2.41 9.14 18.55
C LEU A 115 -3.63 8.81 17.67
N ARG A 116 -4.46 9.83 17.42
CA ARG A 116 -5.65 9.76 16.56
C ARG A 116 -5.52 10.73 15.43
N HIS A 117 -5.33 10.21 14.22
CA HIS A 117 -5.17 11.03 13.01
C HIS A 117 -5.60 10.24 11.78
N PRO A 118 -6.26 10.83 10.76
CA PRO A 118 -6.70 10.12 9.55
C PRO A 118 -5.56 9.42 8.81
N ASN A 119 -4.35 9.99 8.83
CA ASN A 119 -3.17 9.42 8.19
C ASN A 119 -2.36 8.47 9.10
N VAL A 120 -2.91 7.98 10.20
CA VAL A 120 -2.29 7.01 11.11
C VAL A 120 -3.24 5.86 11.36
N ALA A 121 -2.77 4.63 11.25
CA ALA A 121 -3.55 3.47 11.65
C ALA A 121 -3.73 3.46 13.17
N ALA A 122 -4.98 3.47 13.63
CA ALA A 122 -5.30 3.56 15.04
C ALA A 122 -4.88 2.29 15.77
N VAL A 123 -4.21 2.43 16.91
CA VAL A 123 -3.94 1.32 17.83
C VAL A 123 -5.11 1.18 18.79
N PHE A 124 -5.66 -0.03 18.89
CA PHE A 124 -6.87 -0.31 19.68
C PHE A 124 -6.55 -0.90 21.03
N GLN A 125 -5.64 -1.88 21.08
CA GLN A 125 -5.37 -2.62 22.31
C GLN A 125 -3.95 -3.17 22.32
N PHE A 126 -3.38 -3.27 23.51
CA PHE A 126 -2.09 -3.93 23.81
C PHE A 126 -2.31 -5.09 24.75
N GLY A 127 -1.48 -6.12 24.62
CA GLY A 127 -1.47 -7.25 25.52
C GLY A 127 -0.11 -7.94 25.56
N ALA A 128 0.01 -8.87 26.50
CA ALA A 128 1.15 -9.77 26.60
C ALA A 128 0.64 -11.19 26.83
N SER A 129 1.39 -12.18 26.34
CA SER A 129 1.08 -13.58 26.65
C SER A 129 1.27 -13.85 28.16
N PRO A 130 0.51 -14.78 28.75
CA PRO A 130 0.65 -15.14 30.17
C PRO A 130 2.06 -15.55 30.55
N ALA A 131 2.79 -16.22 29.64
CA ALA A 131 4.17 -16.63 29.84
C ALA A 131 5.19 -15.49 29.64
N GLY A 132 4.77 -14.29 29.23
CA GLY A 132 5.67 -13.15 28.96
C GLY A 132 6.60 -13.35 27.77
N THR A 133 6.34 -14.36 26.92
CA THR A 133 7.16 -14.68 25.74
C THR A 133 6.83 -13.78 24.54
N HIS A 134 5.63 -13.22 24.50
CA HIS A 134 5.18 -12.37 23.43
C HIS A 134 4.46 -11.14 23.99
N CYS A 135 4.66 -10.00 23.33
CA CYS A 135 3.79 -8.85 23.42
C CYS A 135 3.01 -8.72 22.13
N TYR A 136 1.80 -8.20 22.16
CA TYR A 136 1.01 -7.98 20.97
C TYR A 136 0.23 -6.67 21.04
N TYR A 137 -0.11 -6.13 19.89
CA TYR A 137 -1.08 -5.06 19.78
C TYR A 137 -1.97 -5.22 18.57
N ALA A 138 -3.22 -4.88 18.76
CA ALA A 138 -4.22 -4.83 17.72
C ALA A 138 -4.33 -3.40 17.20
N MET A 139 -4.31 -3.24 15.89
CA MET A 139 -4.44 -1.95 15.21
C MET A 139 -5.44 -2.03 14.07
N GLU A 140 -5.81 -0.89 13.56
CA GLU A 140 -6.67 -0.76 12.40
C GLU A 140 -6.15 -1.62 11.23
N PHE A 141 -7.00 -2.51 10.75
CA PHE A 141 -6.75 -3.19 9.48
C PHE A 141 -7.04 -2.21 8.35
N VAL A 142 -6.01 -1.79 7.63
CA VAL A 142 -6.10 -0.85 6.52
C VAL A 142 -6.27 -1.63 5.23
N GLU A 143 -7.45 -1.53 4.62
CA GLU A 143 -7.69 -2.11 3.29
C GLU A 143 -6.93 -1.31 2.25
N GLY A 144 -6.08 -2.01 1.48
CA GLY A 144 -5.21 -1.38 0.49
C GLY A 144 -3.89 -2.12 0.34
N GLU A 145 -2.90 -1.42 -0.15
CA GLU A 145 -1.56 -1.96 -0.38
C GLU A 145 -0.48 -1.04 0.20
N THR A 146 0.71 -1.58 0.44
CA THR A 146 1.84 -0.74 0.85
C THR A 146 2.39 0.06 -0.32
N LEU A 147 2.94 1.26 -0.05
CA LEU A 147 3.67 2.05 -1.05
C LEU A 147 4.76 1.21 -1.74
N GLY A 148 5.42 0.33 -0.98
CA GLY A 148 6.43 -0.58 -1.52
C GLY A 148 5.86 -1.59 -2.50
N ALA A 149 4.69 -2.17 -2.25
CA ALA A 149 4.00 -3.09 -3.15
C ALA A 149 3.56 -2.35 -4.41
N ARG A 150 2.96 -1.17 -4.26
CA ARG A 150 2.52 -0.31 -5.37
C ARG A 150 3.66 0.02 -6.34
N VAL A 151 4.80 0.48 -5.80
CA VAL A 151 5.96 0.85 -6.63
C VAL A 151 6.60 -0.37 -7.31
N ARG A 152 6.63 -1.53 -6.64
CA ARG A 152 7.15 -2.77 -7.25
C ARG A 152 6.24 -3.29 -8.37
N ARG A 153 4.92 -3.18 -8.21
CA ARG A 153 3.93 -3.67 -9.17
C ARG A 153 3.85 -2.76 -10.41
N ASP A 154 3.72 -1.45 -10.22
CA ASP A 154 3.36 -0.52 -11.28
C ASP A 154 4.51 0.45 -11.65
N GLY A 155 5.66 0.28 -11.03
CA GLY A 155 6.80 1.16 -11.21
C GLY A 155 6.74 2.45 -10.38
N PRO A 156 7.78 3.31 -10.51
CA PRO A 156 7.94 4.56 -9.78
C PRO A 156 6.80 5.56 -10.05
N LEU A 157 6.50 6.34 -9.03
CA LEU A 157 5.49 7.38 -9.07
C LEU A 157 6.00 8.64 -9.76
N ASN A 158 5.09 9.45 -10.30
CA ASN A 158 5.44 10.81 -10.72
C ASN A 158 5.61 11.75 -9.50
N ALA A 159 6.26 12.90 -9.72
CA ALA A 159 6.58 13.85 -8.66
C ALA A 159 5.34 14.37 -7.91
N LYS A 160 4.21 14.56 -8.59
CA LYS A 160 2.97 15.04 -7.97
C LYS A 160 2.39 14.01 -7.01
N GLN A 161 2.30 12.75 -7.44
CA GLN A 161 1.81 11.65 -6.61
C GLN A 161 2.71 11.43 -5.40
N ALA A 162 4.03 11.40 -5.62
CA ALA A 162 5.00 11.20 -4.56
C ALA A 162 4.95 12.32 -3.50
N LEU A 163 4.82 13.59 -3.91
CA LEU A 163 4.66 14.73 -2.99
C LEU A 163 3.31 14.70 -2.26
N GLU A 164 2.23 14.21 -2.88
CA GLU A 164 0.94 14.06 -2.21
C GLU A 164 1.02 13.05 -1.06
N ILE A 165 1.66 11.91 -1.33
CA ILE A 165 1.91 10.89 -0.29
C ILE A 165 2.81 11.47 0.81
N ALA A 166 3.92 12.12 0.44
CA ALA A 166 4.81 12.74 1.42
C ALA A 166 4.10 13.79 2.29
N THR A 167 3.18 14.57 1.71
CA THR A 167 2.35 15.55 2.45
C THR A 167 1.46 14.84 3.48
N GLN A 168 0.80 13.75 3.12
CA GLN A 168 -0.06 13.00 4.03
C GLN A 168 0.75 12.32 5.15
N VAL A 169 1.90 11.71 4.81
CA VAL A 169 2.82 11.16 5.82
C VAL A 169 3.33 12.25 6.76
N THR A 170 3.67 13.43 6.24
CA THR A 170 4.12 14.55 7.08
C THR A 170 3.04 15.00 8.06
N ARG A 171 1.75 14.97 7.68
CA ARG A 171 0.64 15.24 8.62
C ARG A 171 0.61 14.20 9.76
N ALA A 172 0.84 12.93 9.45
CA ALA A 172 0.97 11.88 10.46
C ALA A 172 2.15 12.15 11.42
N LEU A 173 3.31 12.54 10.89
CA LEU A 173 4.48 12.90 11.71
C LEU A 173 4.24 14.15 12.56
N MET A 174 3.52 15.15 12.06
CA MET A 174 3.10 16.31 12.86
C MET A 174 2.22 15.91 14.03
N ALA A 175 1.24 15.04 13.79
CA ALA A 175 0.39 14.53 14.86
C ALA A 175 1.17 13.72 15.90
N ALA A 176 2.13 12.88 15.46
CA ALA A 176 3.00 12.11 16.34
C ALA A 176 3.91 13.01 17.20
N ALA A 177 4.46 14.07 16.62
CA ALA A 177 5.33 15.02 17.31
C ALA A 177 4.61 15.73 18.49
N VAL A 178 3.31 15.99 18.40
CA VAL A 178 2.50 16.55 19.50
C VAL A 178 2.52 15.62 20.74
N HIS A 179 2.63 14.30 20.51
CA HIS A 179 2.70 13.28 21.56
C HIS A 179 4.15 12.90 21.93
N GLY A 180 5.15 13.60 21.39
CA GLY A 180 6.56 13.29 21.61
C GLY A 180 6.99 11.96 20.99
N LEU A 181 6.24 11.45 19.99
CA LEU A 181 6.51 10.19 19.32
C LEU A 181 7.40 10.40 18.09
N ILE A 182 8.36 9.51 17.93
CA ILE A 182 9.20 9.35 16.74
C ILE A 182 8.88 7.98 16.15
N HIS A 183 8.70 7.90 14.84
CA HIS A 183 8.34 6.64 14.16
C HIS A 183 9.49 5.64 14.14
N ARG A 184 10.72 6.10 13.91
CA ARG A 184 11.99 5.33 13.91
C ARG A 184 12.13 4.23 12.86
N ASP A 185 11.07 3.82 12.17
CA ASP A 185 11.08 2.78 11.14
C ASP A 185 10.20 3.17 9.93
N LEU A 186 10.23 4.46 9.55
CA LEU A 186 9.46 4.93 8.41
C LEU A 186 10.09 4.41 7.11
N LYS A 187 9.30 3.66 6.33
CA LYS A 187 9.73 3.00 5.09
C LYS A 187 8.53 2.69 4.20
N PRO A 188 8.74 2.34 2.92
CA PRO A 188 7.64 2.08 1.99
C PRO A 188 6.67 0.97 2.41
N SER A 189 7.11 -0.02 3.20
CA SER A 189 6.23 -1.08 3.72
C SER A 189 5.37 -0.64 4.91
N ASN A 190 5.69 0.48 5.56
CA ASN A 190 4.94 1.03 6.69
C ASN A 190 4.05 2.22 6.29
N ILE A 191 3.84 2.40 4.98
CA ILE A 191 2.95 3.40 4.41
C ILE A 191 1.91 2.66 3.58
N MET A 192 0.66 2.62 4.04
CA MET A 192 -0.47 2.04 3.36
C MET A 192 -1.15 3.07 2.47
N LEU A 193 -1.50 2.65 1.27
CA LEU A 193 -2.31 3.38 0.31
C LEU A 193 -3.68 2.72 0.29
N THR A 194 -4.71 3.43 0.73
CA THR A 194 -6.08 2.93 0.72
C THR A 194 -6.68 3.01 -0.67
N THR A 195 -7.77 2.28 -0.88
CA THR A 195 -8.57 2.33 -2.12
C THR A 195 -9.15 3.72 -2.39
N GLU A 196 -9.24 4.59 -1.38
CA GLU A 196 -9.74 5.97 -1.50
C GLU A 196 -8.61 7.00 -1.74
N SER A 197 -7.40 6.53 -2.05
CA SER A 197 -6.20 7.37 -2.23
C SER A 197 -5.77 8.10 -0.95
N GLU A 198 -6.20 7.62 0.21
CA GLU A 198 -5.70 8.08 1.49
C GLU A 198 -4.42 7.32 1.86
N VAL A 199 -3.57 8.00 2.60
CA VAL A 199 -2.33 7.41 3.13
C VAL A 199 -2.50 7.17 4.63
N LYS A 200 -2.16 5.97 5.08
CA LYS A 200 -2.06 5.65 6.51
C LYS A 200 -0.67 5.13 6.85
N VAL A 201 -0.04 5.76 7.82
CA VAL A 201 1.22 5.31 8.41
C VAL A 201 0.90 4.25 9.47
N ILE A 202 1.57 3.11 9.37
CA ILE A 202 1.42 1.98 10.30
C ILE A 202 2.71 1.80 11.10
N ASP A 203 2.64 1.09 12.23
CA ASP A 203 3.81 0.61 12.98
C ASP A 203 4.73 1.69 13.57
N PHE A 204 4.20 2.65 14.33
CA PHE A 204 5.02 3.59 15.10
C PHE A 204 5.91 2.86 16.11
N GLY A 205 7.18 2.68 15.80
CA GLY A 205 8.39 2.37 16.60
C GLY A 205 8.33 1.40 17.79
N LEU A 206 7.19 0.80 18.10
CA LEU A 206 6.95 -0.03 19.29
C LEU A 206 7.89 -1.24 19.39
N VAL A 207 8.33 -1.78 18.26
CA VAL A 207 9.24 -2.93 18.21
C VAL A 207 10.64 -2.53 18.70
N LYS A 208 11.12 -1.34 18.33
CA LYS A 208 12.45 -0.84 18.76
C LYS A 208 12.52 -0.56 20.26
N ALA A 209 11.42 -0.13 20.87
CA ALA A 209 11.34 0.06 22.30
C ALA A 209 11.64 -1.23 23.11
N ILE A 210 11.23 -2.39 22.59
CA ILE A 210 11.50 -3.70 23.21
C ILE A 210 12.96 -4.08 22.99
N SER A 211 13.49 -3.88 21.81
CA SER A 211 14.86 -4.27 21.44
C SER A 211 15.91 -3.44 22.20
N GLU A 212 15.74 -2.13 22.30
CA GLU A 212 16.65 -1.22 23.00
C GLU A 212 16.63 -1.40 24.52
N ALA A 213 15.55 -1.96 25.09
CA ALA A 213 15.41 -2.16 26.51
C ALA A 213 16.02 -3.49 27.01
N GLY A 214 16.43 -4.38 26.13
CA GLY A 214 17.07 -5.66 26.44
C GLY A 214 18.56 -5.59 26.84
N GLY A 215 19.13 -4.39 27.01
CA GLY A 215 20.56 -4.14 27.21
C GLY A 215 21.20 -3.69 25.90
N GLU A 216 22.37 -3.10 25.97
CA GLU A 216 23.17 -2.73 24.79
C GLU A 216 23.16 -3.87 23.76
N MET A 217 22.29 -3.74 22.75
CA MET A 217 22.44 -4.54 21.55
C MET A 217 23.77 -4.10 20.97
N ASP A 218 24.77 -4.96 21.16
CA ASP A 218 26.11 -4.75 20.66
C ASP A 218 26.02 -4.64 19.14
N LEU A 219 25.93 -3.38 18.65
CA LEU A 219 25.89 -3.09 17.21
C LEU A 219 27.13 -3.66 16.49
N THR A 220 28.12 -4.14 17.27
CA THR A 220 29.32 -4.83 16.77
C THR A 220 29.03 -6.25 16.30
N GLN A 221 27.90 -6.89 16.68
CA GLN A 221 27.52 -8.23 16.23
C GLN A 221 26.57 -8.26 15.02
N GLY A 222 26.32 -7.12 14.36
CA GLY A 222 25.69 -7.09 13.03
C GLY A 222 24.15 -7.18 13.03
N GLU A 223 23.47 -7.11 14.16
CA GLU A 223 22.00 -7.16 14.23
C GLU A 223 21.37 -5.77 14.28
N PHE A 224 21.14 -5.17 13.13
CA PHE A 224 20.35 -3.94 13.02
C PHE A 224 18.85 -4.28 13.06
N VAL A 225 18.13 -3.78 14.06
CA VAL A 225 16.66 -3.95 14.11
C VAL A 225 15.98 -2.92 13.21
N GLY A 226 15.47 -3.38 12.08
CA GLY A 226 14.78 -2.56 11.09
C GLY A 226 15.29 -2.80 9.68
N THR A 227 14.88 -1.92 8.75
CA THR A 227 15.38 -1.95 7.37
C THR A 227 16.45 -0.86 7.23
N PRO A 228 17.75 -1.20 7.25
CA PRO A 228 18.83 -0.22 7.34
C PRO A 228 18.86 0.76 6.16
N THR A 229 18.31 0.37 5.03
CA THR A 229 18.29 1.13 3.79
C THR A 229 17.57 2.49 3.93
N PHE A 230 16.49 2.56 4.73
CA PHE A 230 15.70 3.78 4.94
C PHE A 230 16.01 4.50 6.26
N ALA A 231 16.77 3.87 7.16
CA ALA A 231 17.15 4.47 8.44
C ALA A 231 18.06 5.69 8.25
N SER A 232 17.95 6.66 9.15
CA SER A 232 18.83 7.83 9.14
C SER A 232 20.26 7.49 9.62
N PRO A 233 21.30 8.26 9.24
CA PRO A 233 22.68 7.99 9.67
C PRO A 233 22.84 7.89 11.19
N GLU A 234 22.18 8.77 11.96
CA GLU A 234 22.21 8.79 13.42
C GLU A 234 21.59 7.54 14.08
N GLN A 235 20.74 6.79 13.37
CA GLN A 235 20.19 5.53 13.89
C GLN A 235 21.24 4.39 13.93
N PHE A 236 22.41 4.56 13.33
CA PHE A 236 23.54 3.64 13.43
C PHE A 236 24.52 4.01 14.56
N GLY A 237 24.24 5.07 15.27
CA GLY A 237 24.99 5.53 16.44
C GLY A 237 24.22 5.37 17.74
N SER A 238 24.83 5.80 18.85
CA SER A 238 24.23 5.77 20.20
C SER A 238 23.64 7.13 20.64
N GLY A 239 23.61 8.12 19.73
CA GLY A 239 23.08 9.44 20.01
C GLY A 239 21.56 9.51 20.15
N PRO A 240 21.01 10.56 20.75
CA PRO A 240 19.58 10.77 20.87
C PRO A 240 18.94 10.94 19.48
N LEU A 241 17.80 10.29 19.27
CA LEU A 241 17.01 10.42 18.05
C LEU A 241 15.90 11.44 18.25
N ASP A 242 15.61 12.23 17.23
CA ASP A 242 14.50 13.17 17.20
C ASP A 242 13.69 13.06 15.89
N ALA A 243 12.71 13.94 15.68
CA ALA A 243 11.84 13.93 14.50
C ALA A 243 12.60 14.09 13.17
N ARG A 244 13.84 14.60 13.18
CA ARG A 244 14.67 14.74 11.98
C ARG A 244 15.14 13.39 11.43
N SER A 245 15.15 12.33 12.26
CA SER A 245 15.38 10.97 11.79
C SER A 245 14.23 10.46 10.91
N ASP A 246 12.97 10.74 11.28
CA ASP A 246 11.81 10.40 10.47
C ASP A 246 11.75 11.24 9.17
N ILE A 247 12.21 12.50 9.23
CA ILE A 247 12.31 13.38 8.04
C ILE A 247 13.30 12.78 7.03
N TYR A 248 14.44 12.29 7.47
CA TYR A 248 15.38 11.58 6.61
C TYR A 248 14.76 10.31 6.01
N SER A 249 14.11 9.49 6.84
CA SER A 249 13.47 8.25 6.42
C SER A 249 12.36 8.50 5.40
N LEU A 250 11.59 9.61 5.55
CA LEU A 250 10.61 10.04 4.57
C LEU A 250 11.30 10.49 3.26
N GLY A 251 12.41 11.20 3.34
CA GLY A 251 13.23 11.57 2.17
C GLY A 251 13.69 10.35 1.39
N ALA A 252 14.22 9.32 2.08
CA ALA A 252 14.62 8.05 1.48
C ALA A 252 13.43 7.28 0.88
N THR A 253 12.29 7.32 1.55
CA THR A 253 11.04 6.72 1.05
C THR A 253 10.52 7.44 -0.19
N LEU A 254 10.58 8.78 -0.20
CA LEU A 254 10.19 9.59 -1.36
C LEU A 254 11.14 9.35 -2.55
N TRP A 255 12.44 9.21 -2.30
CA TRP A 255 13.40 8.80 -3.31
C TRP A 255 13.02 7.46 -3.94
N PHE A 256 12.75 6.45 -3.10
CA PHE A 256 12.29 5.14 -3.57
C PHE A 256 10.98 5.26 -4.38
N ALA A 257 10.03 6.03 -3.93
CA ALA A 257 8.77 6.23 -4.63
C ALA A 257 8.96 6.81 -6.05
N LEU A 258 9.97 7.68 -6.24
CA LEU A 258 10.28 8.35 -7.51
C LEU A 258 11.17 7.51 -8.44
N THR A 259 12.02 6.63 -7.89
CA THR A 259 13.04 5.93 -8.69
C THR A 259 12.83 4.42 -8.74
N GLY A 260 12.11 3.84 -7.78
CA GLY A 260 12.02 2.39 -7.55
C GLY A 260 13.22 1.84 -6.78
N LEU A 261 14.22 2.66 -6.46
CA LEU A 261 15.47 2.30 -5.77
C LEU A 261 15.63 3.13 -4.50
N ALA A 262 16.27 2.58 -3.48
CA ALA A 262 16.64 3.37 -2.32
C ALA A 262 17.88 4.22 -2.62
N PRO A 263 18.05 5.41 -1.97
CA PRO A 263 19.22 6.27 -2.20
C PRO A 263 20.53 5.61 -1.80
N HIS A 264 20.50 4.81 -0.73
CA HIS A 264 21.64 4.05 -0.24
C HIS A 264 21.27 2.59 -0.10
N PHE A 265 21.91 1.73 -0.86
CA PHE A 265 21.75 0.28 -0.79
C PHE A 265 23.13 -0.38 -0.69
N GLY A 266 23.21 -1.54 -0.07
CA GLY A 266 24.44 -2.32 0.07
C GLY A 266 24.12 -3.77 0.39
N LYS A 267 25.10 -4.65 0.22
CA LYS A 267 24.95 -6.07 0.54
C LYS A 267 25.12 -6.34 2.05
N THR A 268 25.85 -5.47 2.74
CA THR A 268 26.08 -5.54 4.17
C THR A 268 25.60 -4.28 4.88
N LEU A 269 25.40 -4.39 6.19
CA LEU A 269 25.07 -3.26 7.04
C LEU A 269 26.14 -2.17 7.01
N GLU A 270 27.41 -2.59 7.00
CA GLU A 270 28.57 -1.72 6.92
C GLU A 270 28.59 -0.90 5.63
N GLU A 271 28.37 -1.56 4.48
CA GLU A 271 28.28 -0.85 3.19
C GLU A 271 27.17 0.20 3.18
N ILE A 272 26.00 -0.12 3.75
CA ILE A 272 24.90 0.82 3.83
C ILE A 272 25.26 2.00 4.73
N ARG A 273 25.85 1.73 5.89
CA ARG A 273 26.33 2.75 6.85
C ARG A 273 27.37 3.66 6.21
N ASP A 274 28.39 3.08 5.57
CA ASP A 274 29.45 3.83 4.91
C ASP A 274 28.93 4.75 3.81
N ARG A 275 27.98 4.28 3.00
CA ARG A 275 27.35 5.11 1.96
C ARG A 275 26.54 6.26 2.56
N LYS A 276 25.88 6.06 3.71
CA LYS A 276 25.11 7.08 4.40
C LYS A 276 25.99 8.14 5.08
N THR A 277 27.27 7.85 5.34
CA THR A 277 28.23 8.82 5.88
C THR A 277 28.97 9.61 4.80
N ARG A 278 28.82 9.22 3.52
CA ARG A 278 29.35 9.96 2.37
C ARG A 278 28.26 10.85 1.78
N ASP A 279 28.61 12.09 1.47
CA ASP A 279 27.71 13.00 0.76
C ASP A 279 27.66 12.64 -0.75
N ASP A 280 27.19 11.42 -1.02
CA ASP A 280 27.16 10.83 -2.36
C ASP A 280 25.76 10.27 -2.65
N LEU A 281 24.80 11.16 -2.87
CA LEU A 281 23.49 10.79 -3.33
C LEU A 281 23.52 10.44 -4.82
N PRO A 282 22.97 9.30 -5.26
CA PRO A 282 22.98 8.87 -6.66
C PRO A 282 21.98 9.67 -7.53
N VAL A 283 22.22 10.98 -7.67
CA VAL A 283 21.33 11.94 -8.34
C VAL A 283 21.01 11.55 -9.77
N ALA A 284 21.91 10.84 -10.44
CA ALA A 284 21.68 10.28 -11.79
C ALA A 284 20.40 9.41 -11.86
N GLN A 285 19.97 8.79 -10.76
CA GLN A 285 18.70 8.04 -10.72
C GLN A 285 17.48 8.98 -10.85
N LEU A 286 17.55 10.17 -10.26
CA LEU A 286 16.50 11.19 -10.36
C LEU A 286 16.49 11.84 -11.75
N ASP A 287 17.68 12.09 -12.32
CA ASP A 287 17.83 12.64 -13.67
C ASP A 287 17.27 11.68 -14.73
N ALA A 288 17.56 10.38 -14.60
CA ALA A 288 17.01 9.33 -15.47
C ALA A 288 15.48 9.29 -15.46
N ARG A 289 14.87 9.69 -14.33
CA ARG A 289 13.41 9.78 -14.14
C ARG A 289 12.85 11.17 -14.42
N LYS A 290 13.70 12.12 -14.83
CA LYS A 290 13.33 13.52 -15.09
C LYS A 290 12.61 14.16 -13.90
N VAL A 291 13.07 13.85 -12.68
CA VAL A 291 12.50 14.41 -11.45
C VAL A 291 12.75 15.92 -11.44
N PRO A 292 11.72 16.77 -11.23
CA PRO A 292 11.88 18.22 -11.27
C PRO A 292 12.84 18.74 -10.21
N GLU A 293 13.65 19.73 -10.57
CA GLU A 293 14.69 20.33 -9.70
C GLU A 293 14.18 20.77 -8.30
N PRO A 294 12.97 21.31 -8.13
CA PRO A 294 12.47 21.61 -6.78
C PRO A 294 12.35 20.38 -5.89
N VAL A 295 12.03 19.19 -6.48
CA VAL A 295 11.93 17.91 -5.74
C VAL A 295 13.33 17.38 -5.43
N VAL A 296 14.27 17.47 -6.37
CA VAL A 296 15.67 17.08 -6.16
C VAL A 296 16.27 17.87 -4.99
N ARG A 297 16.03 19.19 -4.91
CA ARG A 297 16.47 20.03 -3.79
C ARG A 297 15.84 19.63 -2.47
N LEU A 298 14.53 19.36 -2.46
CA LEU A 298 13.84 18.86 -1.26
C LEU A 298 14.46 17.54 -0.77
N LEU A 299 14.74 16.61 -1.68
CA LEU A 299 15.39 15.34 -1.36
C LEU A 299 16.80 15.54 -0.79
N ARG A 300 17.61 16.42 -1.39
CA ARG A 300 18.95 16.74 -0.87
C ARG A 300 18.90 17.31 0.55
N THR A 301 17.93 18.19 0.82
CA THR A 301 17.77 18.78 2.16
C THR A 301 17.28 17.73 3.17
N THR A 302 16.31 16.91 2.82
CA THR A 302 15.78 15.88 3.75
C THR A 302 16.78 14.75 4.00
N LEU A 303 17.63 14.42 3.02
CA LEU A 303 18.66 13.38 3.08
C LEU A 303 20.03 13.90 3.53
N ALA A 304 20.15 15.13 4.01
CA ALA A 304 21.39 15.66 4.54
C ALA A 304 21.92 14.75 5.68
N ILE A 305 23.22 14.50 5.68
CA ILE A 305 23.88 13.64 6.69
C ILE A 305 23.74 14.28 8.07
N ASP A 306 24.08 15.57 8.17
CA ASP A 306 23.89 16.35 9.40
C ASP A 306 22.40 16.64 9.63
N PRO A 307 21.81 16.17 10.74
CA PRO A 307 20.42 16.50 11.09
C PRO A 307 20.15 18.00 11.19
N GLY A 308 21.18 18.84 11.47
CA GLY A 308 21.06 20.30 11.55
C GLY A 308 20.76 20.95 10.20
N GLN A 309 21.05 20.28 9.10
CA GLN A 309 20.77 20.76 7.73
C GLN A 309 19.41 20.33 7.19
N ARG A 310 18.68 19.47 7.93
CA ARG A 310 17.32 19.03 7.59
C ARG A 310 16.30 20.02 8.16
N PRO A 311 15.04 20.00 7.69
CA PRO A 311 13.95 20.68 8.39
C PRO A 311 13.95 20.28 9.87
N ALA A 312 13.91 21.27 10.78
CA ALA A 312 14.04 21.02 12.20
C ALA A 312 12.81 20.32 12.81
N SER A 313 11.69 20.32 12.08
CA SER A 313 10.42 19.73 12.53
C SER A 313 9.57 19.25 11.35
N PRO A 314 8.60 18.33 11.60
CA PRO A 314 7.60 17.96 10.59
C PRO A 314 6.80 19.17 10.06
N ARG A 315 6.63 20.24 10.83
CA ARG A 315 6.01 21.50 10.38
C ARG A 315 6.85 22.19 9.31
N GLU A 316 8.14 22.34 9.53
CA GLU A 316 9.05 22.92 8.54
C GLU A 316 9.14 22.06 7.29
N LEU A 317 9.11 20.73 7.44
CA LEU A 317 9.01 19.83 6.30
C LEU A 317 7.72 20.05 5.51
N MET A 318 6.59 20.27 6.17
CA MET A 318 5.32 20.60 5.50
C MET A 318 5.44 21.88 4.68
N GLU A 319 6.04 22.91 5.24
CA GLU A 319 6.27 24.20 4.55
C GLU A 319 7.19 24.01 3.32
N ALA A 320 8.24 23.17 3.45
CA ALA A 320 9.13 22.82 2.35
C ALA A 320 8.39 22.06 1.24
N LEU A 321 7.54 21.09 1.58
CA LEU A 321 6.71 20.35 0.64
C LEU A 321 5.72 21.26 -0.09
N GLU A 322 5.03 22.15 0.62
CA GLU A 322 4.13 23.13 0.01
C GLU A 322 4.87 24.12 -0.90
N SER A 323 6.05 24.58 -0.48
CA SER A 323 6.90 25.44 -1.33
C SER A 323 7.32 24.70 -2.60
N CYS A 324 7.70 23.42 -2.48
CA CYS A 324 8.05 22.58 -3.60
C CYS A 324 6.84 22.42 -4.57
N ARG A 325 5.66 22.12 -4.05
CA ARG A 325 4.41 22.00 -4.84
C ARG A 325 4.07 23.33 -5.55
N ARG A 326 4.18 24.47 -4.86
CA ARG A 326 3.96 25.79 -5.49
C ARG A 326 4.96 26.09 -6.62
N LYS A 327 6.23 25.70 -6.45
CA LYS A 327 7.25 25.85 -7.50
C LYS A 327 6.94 24.95 -8.70
N LEU A 328 6.53 23.71 -8.48
CA LEU A 328 6.07 22.84 -9.55
C LEU A 328 4.87 23.41 -10.31
N SER A 329 3.91 24.01 -9.60
CA SER A 329 2.75 24.67 -10.22
C SER A 329 3.12 25.94 -10.98
N ARG A 330 4.12 26.71 -10.52
CA ARG A 330 4.60 27.95 -11.19
C ARG A 330 5.52 27.68 -12.37
N HIS A 331 6.36 26.66 -12.31
CA HIS A 331 7.17 26.21 -13.45
C HIS A 331 6.32 25.47 -14.49
N GLY A 332 5.09 25.06 -14.16
CA GLY A 332 4.06 24.64 -15.10
C GLY A 332 3.49 25.78 -15.97
N GLY A 333 3.91 27.05 -15.76
CA GLY A 333 3.56 28.18 -16.60
C GLY A 333 4.53 28.44 -17.76
N VAL A 334 5.67 27.73 -17.83
CA VAL A 334 6.59 27.75 -18.99
C VAL A 334 6.95 26.29 -19.30
N HIS A 335 6.36 25.75 -20.35
CA HIS A 335 6.43 24.35 -20.76
C HIS A 335 5.99 23.32 -19.67
N TYR A 336 4.72 23.32 -19.31
CA TYR A 336 4.03 22.09 -19.15
C TYR A 336 4.07 21.40 -20.52
N GLN A 337 5.11 20.65 -20.80
CA GLN A 337 4.90 19.47 -21.62
C GLN A 337 3.99 18.61 -20.74
N LYS A 338 2.67 18.72 -20.98
CA LYS A 338 1.67 17.72 -20.60
C LYS A 338 2.41 16.37 -20.70
N PRO A 339 2.28 15.41 -19.76
CA PRO A 339 2.78 14.08 -20.02
C PRO A 339 2.41 13.83 -21.45
N ALA A 340 3.44 13.81 -22.31
CA ALA A 340 3.20 13.70 -23.71
C ALA A 340 2.29 12.50 -23.79
N LEU A 341 1.18 12.61 -24.51
CA LEU A 341 0.38 11.49 -24.97
C LEU A 341 1.29 10.60 -25.83
N ARG A 342 2.41 10.19 -25.28
CA ARG A 342 3.47 9.33 -25.79
C ARG A 342 3.34 7.95 -25.15
N GLY A 343 2.12 7.51 -24.95
CA GLY A 343 1.83 6.10 -24.98
C GLY A 343 1.54 5.76 -26.46
N ASP A 344 2.10 4.67 -26.95
CA ASP A 344 1.80 4.15 -28.29
C ASP A 344 0.29 3.99 -28.54
N ALA A 345 -0.52 3.85 -27.49
CA ALA A 345 -1.98 3.76 -27.55
C ALA A 345 -2.65 5.06 -28.00
N PHE A 346 -2.33 6.22 -27.42
CA PHE A 346 -2.95 7.48 -27.84
C PHE A 346 -2.42 7.99 -29.18
N SER A 347 -1.15 7.73 -29.49
CA SER A 347 -0.59 8.03 -30.81
C SER A 347 -1.28 7.18 -31.90
N ARG A 348 -1.61 5.93 -31.62
CA ARG A 348 -2.42 5.07 -32.49
C ARG A 348 -3.84 5.62 -32.61
N ALA A 349 -4.49 5.94 -31.49
CA ALA A 349 -5.82 6.53 -31.47
C ALA A 349 -5.91 7.82 -32.31
N LEU A 350 -4.89 8.66 -32.30
CA LEU A 350 -4.83 9.89 -33.10
C LEU A 350 -4.66 9.59 -34.61
N THR A 351 -3.85 8.58 -34.95
CA THR A 351 -3.69 8.15 -36.37
C THR A 351 -4.99 7.56 -36.87
N ASP A 352 -5.63 6.71 -36.11
CA ASP A 352 -6.92 6.09 -36.45
C ASP A 352 -8.08 7.09 -36.46
N ALA A 353 -7.99 8.20 -35.71
CA ALA A 353 -8.97 9.27 -35.71
C ALA A 353 -9.11 9.93 -37.08
N GLN A 354 -8.01 10.06 -37.84
CA GLN A 354 -8.03 10.66 -39.17
C GLN A 354 -8.85 9.83 -40.19
N ALA A 355 -8.74 8.50 -40.09
CA ALA A 355 -9.54 7.61 -40.94
C ALA A 355 -11.01 7.63 -40.51
N CYS A 356 -11.26 7.57 -39.20
CA CYS A 356 -12.60 7.58 -38.61
C CYS A 356 -13.38 8.89 -38.89
N ALA A 357 -12.71 10.04 -38.90
CA ALA A 357 -13.33 11.35 -39.14
C ALA A 357 -13.96 11.48 -40.54
N ARG A 358 -13.49 10.72 -41.51
CA ARG A 358 -13.93 10.74 -42.92
C ARG A 358 -15.10 9.79 -43.20
N ASP A 359 -15.39 8.88 -42.28
CA ASP A 359 -16.40 7.85 -42.47
C ASP A 359 -17.51 7.96 -41.46
N PRO A 360 -18.76 8.34 -41.89
CA PRO A 360 -19.90 8.46 -40.99
C PRO A 360 -20.30 7.17 -40.25
N GLU A 361 -20.11 6.01 -40.86
CA GLU A 361 -20.42 4.71 -40.25
C GLU A 361 -19.45 4.39 -39.12
N SER A 362 -18.14 4.65 -39.32
CA SER A 362 -17.11 4.55 -38.30
C SER A 362 -17.34 5.49 -37.12
N LEU A 363 -17.80 6.73 -37.37
CA LEU A 363 -18.16 7.68 -36.32
C LEU A 363 -19.38 7.22 -35.51
N GLN A 364 -20.39 6.65 -36.19
CA GLN A 364 -21.56 6.07 -35.53
C GLN A 364 -21.18 4.87 -34.67
N ALA A 365 -20.37 3.97 -35.18
CA ALA A 365 -19.87 2.81 -34.44
C ALA A 365 -19.09 3.24 -33.19
N LEU A 366 -18.15 4.18 -33.33
CA LEU A 366 -17.38 4.75 -32.23
C LEU A 366 -18.28 5.38 -31.17
N PHE A 367 -19.29 6.15 -31.57
CA PHE A 367 -20.24 6.74 -30.62
C PHE A 367 -20.95 5.66 -29.79
N HIS A 368 -21.46 4.60 -30.42
CA HIS A 368 -22.17 3.54 -29.72
C HIS A 368 -21.27 2.76 -28.76
N GLU A 369 -20.04 2.52 -29.14
CA GLU A 369 -19.06 1.82 -28.31
C GLU A 369 -18.61 2.68 -27.13
N ALA A 370 -18.24 3.94 -27.38
CA ALA A 370 -17.84 4.88 -26.33
C ALA A 370 -19.00 5.21 -25.36
N ALA A 371 -20.23 5.29 -25.85
CA ALA A 371 -21.41 5.51 -24.99
C ALA A 371 -21.69 4.31 -24.09
N ARG A 372 -21.51 3.06 -24.59
CA ARG A 372 -21.62 1.85 -23.76
C ARG A 372 -20.54 1.80 -22.68
N LYS A 373 -19.29 2.09 -23.05
CA LYS A 373 -18.19 2.10 -22.08
C LYS A 373 -18.39 3.22 -21.04
N ALA A 374 -18.74 4.43 -21.45
CA ALA A 374 -19.07 5.53 -20.55
C ALA A 374 -20.19 5.20 -19.55
N ALA A 375 -21.20 4.41 -19.96
CA ALA A 375 -22.28 3.97 -19.06
C ALA A 375 -21.79 3.00 -17.96
N SER A 376 -20.71 2.24 -18.18
CA SER A 376 -20.13 1.27 -17.23
C SER A 376 -19.01 1.87 -16.37
N VAL A 377 -18.50 3.04 -16.70
CA VAL A 377 -17.38 3.69 -16.02
C VAL A 377 -17.86 4.46 -14.77
N PRO A 378 -17.20 4.36 -13.62
CA PRO A 378 -17.52 5.16 -12.45
C PRO A 378 -17.23 6.64 -12.69
N LYS A 379 -18.16 7.51 -12.31
CA LYS A 379 -18.05 8.97 -12.52
C LYS A 379 -16.93 9.63 -11.69
N LYS A 380 -16.55 9.02 -10.58
CA LYS A 380 -15.62 9.58 -9.57
C LYS A 380 -14.23 9.96 -10.12
N PRO A 381 -13.56 9.18 -10.99
CA PRO A 381 -12.27 9.56 -11.57
C PRO A 381 -12.33 10.80 -12.46
N PHE A 382 -13.45 11.01 -13.14
CA PHE A 382 -13.63 12.11 -14.12
C PHE A 382 -13.97 13.44 -13.46
N LYS A 383 -14.54 13.47 -12.26
CA LYS A 383 -14.94 14.71 -11.55
C LYS A 383 -15.69 15.69 -12.48
N GLU A 384 -15.15 16.92 -12.62
CA GLU A 384 -15.69 17.96 -13.51
C GLU A 384 -15.59 17.58 -15.00
N ASN A 385 -14.64 16.71 -15.38
CA ASN A 385 -14.44 16.29 -16.77
C ASN A 385 -15.54 15.35 -17.27
N TRP A 386 -16.36 14.78 -16.37
CA TRP A 386 -17.49 13.93 -16.76
C TRP A 386 -18.49 14.63 -17.67
N ALA A 387 -18.83 15.89 -17.35
CA ALA A 387 -19.72 16.70 -18.18
C ALA A 387 -19.15 16.92 -19.59
N TYR A 388 -17.85 17.12 -19.70
CA TYR A 388 -17.16 17.27 -20.99
C TYR A 388 -17.08 15.97 -21.80
N LEU A 389 -16.86 14.83 -21.17
CA LEU A 389 -16.96 13.53 -21.84
C LEU A 389 -18.35 13.31 -22.45
N GLN A 390 -19.40 13.62 -21.69
CA GLN A 390 -20.76 13.54 -22.20
C GLN A 390 -21.00 14.53 -23.36
N THR A 391 -20.42 15.73 -23.29
CA THR A 391 -20.49 16.72 -24.36
C THR A 391 -19.78 16.24 -25.62
N MET A 392 -18.58 15.63 -25.50
CA MET A 392 -17.87 15.02 -26.64
C MET A 392 -18.70 13.95 -27.32
N LEU A 393 -19.34 13.08 -26.56
CA LEU A 393 -20.24 12.05 -27.09
C LEU A 393 -21.42 12.66 -27.85
N ARG A 394 -22.09 13.68 -27.30
CA ARG A 394 -23.22 14.36 -27.94
C ARG A 394 -22.78 15.10 -29.18
N LEU A 395 -21.61 15.75 -29.17
CA LEU A 395 -21.06 16.44 -30.33
C LEU A 395 -20.79 15.47 -31.48
N ILE A 396 -20.13 14.32 -31.23
CA ILE A 396 -19.89 13.30 -32.28
C ILE A 396 -21.22 12.79 -32.85
N ARG A 397 -22.23 12.56 -31.99
CA ARG A 397 -23.59 12.17 -32.43
C ARG A 397 -24.22 13.20 -33.35
N ALA A 398 -24.19 14.49 -32.95
CA ALA A 398 -24.76 15.57 -33.76
C ALA A 398 -23.98 15.76 -35.07
N TYR A 399 -22.66 15.55 -35.02
CA TYR A 399 -21.78 15.66 -36.19
C TYR A 399 -22.07 14.59 -37.25
N TYR A 400 -22.10 13.29 -36.94
CA TYR A 400 -22.35 12.24 -37.94
C TYR A 400 -23.79 12.29 -38.47
N ARG A 401 -24.76 12.83 -37.69
CA ARG A 401 -26.13 13.05 -38.14
C ARG A 401 -26.28 14.28 -39.02
N GLY A 402 -25.25 15.11 -39.15
CA GLY A 402 -25.32 16.35 -39.91
C GLY A 402 -26.05 17.51 -39.20
N GLU A 403 -26.44 17.33 -37.94
CA GLU A 403 -27.14 18.32 -37.11
C GLU A 403 -26.24 19.51 -36.71
N TYR A 404 -24.93 19.24 -36.52
CA TYR A 404 -23.91 20.24 -36.16
C TYR A 404 -22.61 20.00 -36.90
N ARG A 405 -22.18 21.01 -37.70
CA ARG A 405 -20.97 20.93 -38.52
C ARG A 405 -19.92 22.00 -38.22
N GLN A 406 -20.19 22.91 -37.27
CA GLN A 406 -19.29 23.99 -36.89
C GLN A 406 -18.17 23.50 -35.94
N VAL A 407 -17.41 22.51 -36.38
CA VAL A 407 -16.29 21.92 -35.64
C VAL A 407 -15.07 21.99 -36.56
N SER A 408 -13.95 22.53 -36.04
CA SER A 408 -12.69 22.50 -36.80
C SER A 408 -12.16 21.06 -36.90
N ASP A 409 -11.52 20.73 -38.01
CA ASP A 409 -10.95 19.40 -38.25
C ASP A 409 -10.01 18.97 -37.13
N ASP A 410 -9.20 19.89 -36.61
CA ASP A 410 -8.29 19.64 -35.50
C ASP A 410 -9.05 19.28 -34.20
N ALA A 411 -10.08 20.04 -33.85
CA ALA A 411 -10.91 19.73 -32.67
C ALA A 411 -11.65 18.41 -32.82
N LEU A 412 -12.17 18.11 -34.00
CA LEU A 412 -12.84 16.85 -34.30
C LEU A 412 -11.90 15.65 -34.12
N LEU A 413 -10.67 15.75 -34.66
CA LEU A 413 -9.65 14.70 -34.51
C LEU A 413 -9.28 14.44 -33.07
N TRP A 414 -9.12 15.49 -32.25
CA TRP A 414 -8.83 15.34 -30.82
C TRP A 414 -9.97 14.66 -30.06
N ILE A 415 -11.21 15.03 -30.34
CA ILE A 415 -12.40 14.44 -29.71
C ILE A 415 -12.53 12.97 -30.10
N ILE A 416 -12.37 12.62 -31.39
CA ILE A 416 -12.39 11.24 -31.86
C ILE A 416 -11.27 10.41 -31.21
N ALA A 417 -10.06 10.95 -31.12
CA ALA A 417 -8.94 10.29 -30.48
C ALA A 417 -9.19 10.01 -28.99
N ALA A 418 -9.81 10.94 -28.27
CA ALA A 418 -10.20 10.72 -26.88
C ALA A 418 -11.22 9.58 -26.71
N LEU A 419 -12.23 9.54 -27.59
CA LEU A 419 -13.25 8.49 -27.56
C LEU A 419 -12.70 7.14 -28.03
N LYS A 420 -11.80 7.10 -29.00
CA LYS A 420 -11.09 5.88 -29.38
C LYS A 420 -10.20 5.35 -28.27
N TYR A 421 -9.48 6.22 -27.58
CA TYR A 421 -8.70 5.85 -26.40
C TYR A 421 -9.59 5.24 -25.30
N LEU A 422 -10.72 5.86 -25.03
CA LEU A 422 -11.69 5.36 -24.04
C LEU A 422 -12.17 3.93 -24.34
N VAL A 423 -12.30 3.53 -25.60
CA VAL A 423 -12.78 2.19 -26.02
C VAL A 423 -11.66 1.18 -26.29
N ASP A 424 -10.40 1.60 -26.32
CA ASP A 424 -9.25 0.73 -26.57
C ASP A 424 -9.11 -0.28 -25.41
N PRO A 425 -9.12 -1.61 -25.70
CA PRO A 425 -8.92 -2.63 -24.68
C PRO A 425 -7.48 -2.71 -24.16
N PHE A 426 -6.53 -2.01 -24.82
CA PHE A 426 -5.10 -1.95 -24.45
C PHE A 426 -4.75 -0.64 -23.73
N ASP A 427 -5.56 -0.26 -22.76
CA ASP A 427 -5.29 0.87 -21.86
C ASP A 427 -3.92 0.73 -21.18
N LEU A 428 -3.24 1.86 -20.94
CA LEU A 428 -2.00 1.93 -20.16
C LEU A 428 -2.19 1.31 -18.76
N ILE A 429 -3.41 1.36 -18.23
CA ILE A 429 -3.84 0.73 -16.99
C ILE A 429 -5.10 -0.09 -17.32
N PRO A 430 -5.08 -1.44 -17.21
CA PRO A 430 -6.27 -2.24 -17.49
C PRO A 430 -7.48 -1.81 -16.67
N ASP A 431 -8.65 -1.65 -17.30
CA ASP A 431 -9.94 -1.29 -16.68
C ASP A 431 -10.31 -2.12 -15.45
N LYS A 432 -9.79 -3.35 -15.37
CA LYS A 432 -9.99 -4.26 -14.24
C LYS A 432 -9.14 -3.90 -13.01
N THR A 433 -8.25 -2.91 -13.12
CA THR A 433 -7.44 -2.44 -11.98
C THR A 433 -8.34 -1.57 -11.10
N PRO A 434 -8.68 -1.99 -9.87
CA PRO A 434 -9.56 -1.22 -9.00
C PRO A 434 -9.05 0.21 -8.82
N PHE A 435 -9.89 1.21 -9.06
CA PHE A 435 -9.69 2.65 -8.88
C PHE A 435 -8.67 3.35 -9.80
N LEU A 436 -7.80 2.64 -10.49
CA LEU A 436 -6.77 3.22 -11.37
C LEU A 436 -7.09 3.03 -12.87
N GLY A 437 -7.91 2.04 -13.22
CA GLY A 437 -8.22 1.67 -14.60
C GLY A 437 -8.88 2.76 -15.45
N PHE A 438 -9.41 3.83 -14.82
CA PHE A 438 -10.07 4.94 -15.52
C PHE A 438 -9.42 6.30 -15.26
N VAL A 439 -8.25 6.33 -14.60
CA VAL A 439 -7.53 7.58 -14.30
C VAL A 439 -6.84 8.12 -15.53
N ASP A 440 -6.32 7.26 -16.39
CA ASP A 440 -5.72 7.61 -17.67
C ASP A 440 -6.78 8.08 -18.67
N ASP A 441 -7.93 7.44 -18.74
CA ASP A 441 -9.11 7.91 -19.49
C ASP A 441 -9.54 9.32 -19.06
N ALA A 442 -9.63 9.55 -17.74
CA ALA A 442 -9.98 10.86 -17.20
C ALA A 442 -8.94 11.93 -17.53
N ASN A 443 -7.65 11.57 -17.53
CA ASN A 443 -6.56 12.46 -17.94
C ASN A 443 -6.61 12.79 -19.44
N VAL A 444 -6.89 11.80 -20.29
CA VAL A 444 -7.06 12.03 -21.74
C VAL A 444 -8.23 12.96 -22.00
N VAL A 445 -9.37 12.75 -21.34
CA VAL A 445 -10.54 13.66 -21.46
C VAL A 445 -10.19 15.07 -21.00
N GLU A 446 -9.42 15.24 -19.91
CA GLU A 446 -8.96 16.55 -19.44
C GLU A 446 -8.08 17.27 -20.47
N ILE A 447 -7.12 16.56 -21.05
CA ILE A 447 -6.22 17.13 -22.06
C ILE A 447 -6.98 17.55 -23.30
N VAL A 448 -7.90 16.70 -23.77
CA VAL A 448 -8.68 17.00 -24.98
C VAL A 448 -9.67 18.11 -24.69
N LYS A 449 -10.32 18.16 -23.54
CA LYS A 449 -11.14 19.29 -23.09
C LYS A 449 -10.39 20.61 -23.20
N ASP A 450 -9.17 20.68 -22.66
CA ASP A 450 -8.37 21.91 -22.68
C ASP A 450 -8.03 22.37 -24.11
N LYS A 451 -7.76 21.41 -25.01
CA LYS A 451 -7.46 21.70 -26.44
C LYS A 451 -8.70 22.10 -27.25
N THR A 452 -9.85 21.53 -26.92
CA THR A 452 -11.08 21.69 -27.69
C THR A 452 -12.15 22.50 -26.95
N ARG A 453 -11.79 23.17 -25.86
CA ARG A 453 -12.71 23.87 -24.95
C ARG A 453 -13.66 24.82 -25.68
N ARG A 454 -13.14 25.67 -26.57
CA ARG A 454 -13.98 26.60 -27.38
C ARG A 454 -15.04 25.83 -28.15
N THR A 455 -14.65 24.80 -28.88
CA THR A 455 -15.54 23.97 -29.69
C THR A 455 -16.65 23.33 -28.84
N LEU A 456 -16.28 22.80 -27.66
CA LEU A 456 -17.22 22.16 -26.73
C LEU A 456 -18.17 23.19 -26.12
N ASP A 457 -17.67 24.38 -25.73
CA ASP A 457 -18.50 25.45 -25.17
C ASP A 457 -19.47 26.03 -26.25
N ASP A 458 -19.03 26.17 -27.50
CA ASP A 458 -19.87 26.62 -28.61
C ASP A 458 -20.93 25.56 -28.98
N PHE A 459 -20.59 24.29 -28.94
CA PHE A 459 -21.57 23.21 -29.12
C PHE A 459 -22.63 23.21 -27.99
N MET A 460 -22.22 23.39 -26.73
CA MET A 460 -23.18 23.46 -25.61
C MET A 460 -24.15 24.66 -25.76
N LYS A 461 -23.65 25.80 -26.23
CA LYS A 461 -24.52 26.96 -26.51
C LYS A 461 -25.52 26.64 -27.65
N TRP A 462 -25.04 26.04 -28.74
CA TRP A 462 -25.89 25.62 -29.83
C TRP A 462 -26.95 24.62 -29.37
N GLU A 463 -26.58 23.60 -28.58
CA GLU A 463 -27.51 22.60 -28.07
C GLU A 463 -28.63 23.20 -27.21
N THR A 464 -28.32 24.27 -26.44
CA THR A 464 -29.35 25.01 -25.66
C THR A 464 -30.25 25.88 -26.51
N THR A 465 -29.83 26.25 -27.72
CA THR A 465 -30.63 27.15 -28.63
C THR A 465 -31.54 26.33 -29.55
N VAL A 466 -31.20 25.06 -29.84
CA VAL A 466 -31.96 24.18 -30.75
C VAL A 466 -32.98 23.29 -30.02
N ARG A 467 -32.86 23.17 -28.69
CA ARG A 467 -33.88 22.54 -27.82
C ARG A 467 -34.91 23.58 -27.40
#